data_531af24d2b78151622ba560b773319e9
#
_entry.id   531af24d2b78151622ba560b773319e9
#
_cell.length_a   1.000
_cell.length_b   1.000
_cell.length_c   1.000
_cell.angle_alpha   90.00
_cell.angle_beta   90.00
_cell.angle_gamma   90.00
#
_symmetry.space_group_name_H-M   'P 1'
#
loop_
_entity.id
_entity.type
_entity.pdbx_description
1 polymer ?
#
loop_
_entity_poly.entity_id
_entity_poly.type
_entity_poly.pdbx_seq_one_letter_code
_entity_poly.pdbx_strand_id
1 'polypeptide(L)'
;MLLASSSILWSMLSLNSTPDVPLVLFWSLSLWSLEKALFKSKSIHWLLAGLWMGLAFNSKYTAVLLPFGLMLFLILSPTQRKKLLQAGPWLSLIVCCAVAYPVYYWNAQNDFVSFAFQSTGRSNSVSDFSFKPKLLGGFIATQMALVFPAAFLTLVILCYKYIKRIVISWKLPSDKTLFLGAFFLPTFLGFLLLSPFYWIKINWLVPSYISGFILLAYFFKRKWIRSQIIISIVIHLLILVELTTYIVPIRSDDTWWGWEALSEEVSELRTNYPDHFFFSTDNYKTAAVLRFYQDAPTYSTNVIGENGLQFGILDPDLSFLEGQNAILIDSDTRFKNEAAPETIPAKVIPYFKDIQILAPIILRNKQGKAIRKFNVFACMNYKKP
;
A
#
# COMPACT_ATOMS: atom_id res chain seq x y z
N MET A 1 5.60 7.12 -22.57
CA MET A 1 6.71 6.75 -21.69
C MET A 1 7.21 7.94 -20.87
N LEU A 2 7.82 8.97 -21.46
CA LEU A 2 8.41 10.11 -20.73
C LEU A 2 7.49 10.76 -19.69
N LEU A 3 6.20 10.89 -19.98
CA LEU A 3 5.23 11.48 -19.07
C LEU A 3 4.99 10.61 -17.82
N ALA A 4 4.93 9.30 -17.98
CA ALA A 4 4.77 8.38 -16.87
C ALA A 4 6.07 8.28 -16.05
N SER A 5 7.22 8.02 -16.71
CA SER A 5 8.50 7.87 -16.02
C SER A 5 8.98 9.13 -15.29
N SER A 6 8.48 10.32 -15.67
CA SER A 6 8.75 11.55 -14.95
C SER A 6 7.89 11.76 -13.69
N SER A 7 6.93 10.89 -13.41
CA SER A 7 6.07 10.98 -12.23
C SER A 7 6.77 10.41 -11.00
N ILE A 8 6.72 11.11 -9.87
CA ILE A 8 7.23 10.65 -8.57
C ILE A 8 6.57 9.33 -8.14
N LEU A 9 5.32 9.12 -8.53
CA LEU A 9 4.54 7.92 -8.23
C LEU A 9 5.30 6.62 -8.56
N TRP A 10 5.89 6.55 -9.77
CA TRP A 10 6.59 5.34 -10.22
C TRP A 10 7.92 5.14 -9.52
N SER A 11 8.61 6.23 -9.21
CA SER A 11 9.87 6.19 -8.46
C SER A 11 9.65 5.71 -7.03
N MET A 12 8.60 6.19 -6.37
CA MET A 12 8.23 5.71 -5.03
C MET A 12 7.88 4.22 -5.03
N LEU A 13 7.18 3.74 -6.06
CA LEU A 13 6.86 2.32 -6.19
C LEU A 13 8.10 1.46 -6.42
N SER A 14 9.06 1.95 -7.21
CA SER A 14 10.29 1.19 -7.49
C SER A 14 11.22 1.09 -6.27
N LEU A 15 11.16 2.05 -5.35
CA LEU A 15 11.95 2.04 -4.12
C LEU A 15 11.33 1.15 -3.02
N ASN A 16 10.02 0.97 -3.05
CA ASN A 16 9.30 0.16 -2.07
C ASN A 16 8.92 -1.19 -2.65
N SER A 17 9.48 -2.28 -2.16
CA SER A 17 9.06 -3.66 -2.49
C SER A 17 7.66 -3.96 -1.94
N THR A 18 6.66 -3.32 -2.52
CA THR A 18 5.25 -3.50 -2.14
C THR A 18 4.50 -4.34 -3.17
N PRO A 19 3.35 -4.93 -2.81
CA PRO A 19 2.47 -5.64 -3.75
C PRO A 19 2.01 -4.79 -4.95
N ASP A 20 2.20 -3.48 -4.91
CA ASP A 20 1.88 -2.58 -6.01
C ASP A 20 2.83 -2.75 -7.22
N VAL A 21 4.06 -3.18 -7.00
CA VAL A 21 5.03 -3.38 -8.09
C VAL A 21 4.57 -4.47 -9.06
N PRO A 22 4.33 -5.71 -8.63
CA PRO A 22 3.78 -6.74 -9.52
C PRO A 22 2.36 -6.42 -10.00
N LEU A 23 1.54 -5.74 -9.19
CA LEU A 23 0.22 -5.27 -9.60
C LEU A 23 0.30 -4.37 -10.85
N VAL A 24 1.19 -3.37 -10.87
CA VAL A 24 1.37 -2.44 -12.00
C VAL A 24 1.82 -3.18 -13.25
N LEU A 25 2.75 -4.12 -13.11
CA LEU A 25 3.21 -4.95 -14.21
C LEU A 25 2.04 -5.72 -14.84
N PHE A 26 1.34 -6.52 -14.03
CA PHE A 26 0.26 -7.37 -14.52
C PHE A 26 -0.98 -6.57 -14.96
N TRP A 27 -1.23 -5.41 -14.35
CA TRP A 27 -2.26 -4.48 -14.80
C TRP A 27 -1.95 -3.95 -16.21
N SER A 28 -0.72 -3.53 -16.45
CA SER A 28 -0.26 -3.03 -17.75
C SER A 28 -0.36 -4.11 -18.83
N LEU A 29 0.07 -5.35 -18.51
CA LEU A 29 -0.02 -6.50 -19.41
C LEU A 29 -1.48 -6.88 -19.69
N SER A 30 -2.37 -6.76 -18.69
CA SER A 30 -3.82 -6.95 -18.86
C SER A 30 -4.39 -5.96 -19.87
N LEU A 31 -4.13 -4.67 -19.69
CA LEU A 31 -4.61 -3.62 -20.61
C LEU A 31 -4.07 -3.80 -22.02
N TRP A 32 -2.80 -4.15 -22.16
CA TRP A 32 -2.18 -4.43 -23.45
C TRP A 32 -2.84 -5.65 -24.12
N SER A 33 -3.06 -6.74 -23.39
CA SER A 33 -3.70 -7.93 -23.94
C SER A 33 -5.15 -7.66 -24.32
N LEU A 34 -5.91 -6.94 -23.48
CA LEU A 34 -7.27 -6.52 -23.79
C LEU A 34 -7.33 -5.62 -25.04
N GLU A 35 -6.37 -4.69 -25.20
CA GLU A 35 -6.30 -3.89 -26.44
C GLU A 35 -6.17 -4.76 -27.68
N LYS A 36 -5.28 -5.78 -27.64
CA LYS A 36 -5.09 -6.72 -28.76
C LYS A 36 -6.33 -7.58 -29.02
N ALA A 37 -6.98 -8.06 -27.97
CA ALA A 37 -8.19 -8.87 -28.09
C ALA A 37 -9.39 -8.07 -28.63
N LEU A 38 -9.57 -6.86 -28.13
CA LEU A 38 -10.73 -6.01 -28.45
C LEU A 38 -10.60 -5.35 -29.83
N PHE A 39 -9.45 -4.73 -30.12
CA PHE A 39 -9.28 -3.86 -31.29
C PHE A 39 -8.48 -4.48 -32.44
N LYS A 40 -7.77 -5.60 -32.18
CA LYS A 40 -6.99 -6.30 -33.23
C LYS A 40 -7.45 -7.73 -33.46
N SER A 41 -8.55 -8.14 -32.82
CA SER A 41 -9.21 -9.45 -32.98
C SER A 41 -8.26 -10.65 -32.80
N LYS A 42 -7.22 -10.51 -31.93
CA LYS A 42 -6.28 -11.59 -31.62
C LYS A 42 -6.82 -12.44 -30.47
N SER A 43 -7.44 -13.57 -30.78
CA SER A 43 -8.19 -14.42 -29.83
C SER A 43 -7.33 -14.92 -28.65
N ILE A 44 -6.05 -15.27 -28.88
CA ILE A 44 -5.14 -15.73 -27.80
C ILE A 44 -5.00 -14.68 -26.69
N HIS A 45 -5.14 -13.41 -27.02
CA HIS A 45 -5.01 -12.34 -26.03
C HIS A 45 -6.15 -12.28 -25.01
N TRP A 46 -7.27 -12.99 -25.24
CA TRP A 46 -8.28 -13.18 -24.19
C TRP A 46 -7.76 -14.06 -23.06
N LEU A 47 -7.07 -15.15 -23.40
CA LEU A 47 -6.45 -16.03 -22.39
C LEU A 47 -5.31 -15.31 -21.66
N LEU A 48 -4.46 -14.59 -22.40
CA LEU A 48 -3.40 -13.78 -21.78
C LEU A 48 -3.96 -12.68 -20.87
N ALA A 49 -5.05 -12.01 -21.26
CA ALA A 49 -5.69 -11.03 -20.40
C ALA A 49 -6.18 -11.66 -19.09
N GLY A 50 -6.81 -12.83 -19.17
CA GLY A 50 -7.23 -13.59 -17.99
C GLY A 50 -6.05 -13.98 -17.09
N LEU A 51 -4.97 -14.47 -17.67
CA LEU A 51 -3.73 -14.79 -16.94
C LEU A 51 -3.21 -13.57 -16.16
N TRP A 52 -3.06 -12.44 -16.85
CA TRP A 52 -2.51 -11.22 -16.22
C TRP A 52 -3.46 -10.63 -15.18
N MET A 53 -4.79 -10.67 -15.40
CA MET A 53 -5.77 -10.23 -14.41
C MET A 53 -5.73 -11.09 -13.15
N GLY A 54 -5.58 -12.41 -13.28
CA GLY A 54 -5.46 -13.32 -12.14
C GLY A 54 -4.15 -13.11 -11.36
N LEU A 55 -3.01 -12.94 -12.05
CA LEU A 55 -1.73 -12.61 -11.41
C LEU A 55 -1.75 -11.24 -10.74
N ALA A 56 -2.44 -10.26 -11.33
CA ALA A 56 -2.67 -8.96 -10.69
C ALA A 56 -3.49 -9.12 -9.40
N PHE A 57 -4.50 -9.98 -9.39
CA PHE A 57 -5.30 -10.25 -8.18
C PHE A 57 -4.49 -10.95 -7.09
N ASN A 58 -3.61 -11.89 -7.46
CA ASN A 58 -2.68 -12.52 -6.52
C ASN A 58 -1.67 -11.51 -5.94
N SER A 59 -1.41 -10.42 -6.66
CA SER A 59 -0.57 -9.34 -6.16
C SER A 59 -1.34 -8.43 -5.19
N LYS A 60 -2.58 -8.05 -5.54
CA LYS A 60 -3.40 -7.14 -4.72
C LYS A 60 -4.89 -7.22 -5.10
N TYR A 61 -5.76 -7.29 -4.12
CA TYR A 61 -7.23 -7.42 -4.33
C TYR A 61 -7.86 -6.28 -5.13
N THR A 62 -7.23 -5.10 -5.18
CA THR A 62 -7.70 -4.00 -6.04
C THR A 62 -7.73 -4.36 -7.52
N ALA A 63 -7.04 -5.43 -7.93
CA ALA A 63 -7.10 -5.94 -9.30
C ALA A 63 -8.49 -6.46 -9.73
N VAL A 64 -9.42 -6.64 -8.81
CA VAL A 64 -10.85 -6.89 -9.12
C VAL A 64 -11.43 -5.80 -10.03
N LEU A 65 -10.86 -4.61 -10.01
CA LEU A 65 -11.25 -3.52 -10.91
C LEU A 65 -10.87 -3.75 -12.37
N LEU A 66 -10.00 -4.72 -12.69
CA LEU A 66 -9.70 -5.10 -14.08
C LEU A 66 -10.87 -5.80 -14.77
N PRO A 67 -11.39 -6.95 -14.26
CA PRO A 67 -12.59 -7.55 -14.83
C PRO A 67 -13.80 -6.61 -14.77
N PHE A 68 -13.94 -5.80 -13.72
CA PHE A 68 -14.98 -4.78 -13.63
C PHE A 68 -14.86 -3.75 -14.78
N GLY A 69 -13.66 -3.20 -15.02
CA GLY A 69 -13.39 -2.23 -16.09
C GLY A 69 -13.65 -2.82 -17.48
N LEU A 70 -13.29 -4.11 -17.70
CA LEU A 70 -13.60 -4.82 -18.93
C LEU A 70 -15.12 -4.92 -19.16
N MET A 71 -15.86 -5.37 -18.16
CA MET A 71 -17.32 -5.49 -18.26
C MET A 71 -17.99 -4.14 -18.45
N LEU A 72 -17.56 -3.12 -17.71
CA LEU A 72 -18.06 -1.75 -17.86
C LEU A 72 -17.82 -1.22 -19.28
N PHE A 73 -16.64 -1.42 -19.84
CA PHE A 73 -16.33 -1.02 -21.20
C PHE A 73 -17.24 -1.74 -22.23
N LEU A 74 -17.38 -3.06 -22.12
CA LEU A 74 -18.19 -3.84 -23.05
C LEU A 74 -19.68 -3.45 -22.98
N ILE A 75 -20.21 -3.17 -21.79
CA ILE A 75 -21.60 -2.73 -21.61
C ILE A 75 -21.82 -1.34 -22.23
N LEU A 76 -20.88 -0.42 -21.99
CA LEU A 76 -21.01 0.96 -22.45
C LEU A 76 -20.73 1.14 -23.94
N SER A 77 -19.83 0.35 -24.55
CA SER A 77 -19.45 0.52 -25.95
C SER A 77 -20.48 -0.06 -26.92
N PRO A 78 -21.15 0.75 -27.76
CA PRO A 78 -22.12 0.25 -28.74
C PRO A 78 -21.50 -0.71 -29.77
N THR A 79 -20.24 -0.51 -30.13
CA THR A 79 -19.54 -1.30 -31.15
C THR A 79 -18.98 -2.61 -30.60
N GLN A 80 -18.49 -2.60 -29.33
CA GLN A 80 -17.85 -3.77 -28.71
C GLN A 80 -18.79 -4.62 -27.86
N ARG A 81 -19.98 -4.11 -27.55
CA ARG A 81 -21.03 -4.79 -26.74
C ARG A 81 -21.34 -6.19 -27.24
N LYS A 82 -21.34 -6.41 -28.55
CA LYS A 82 -21.61 -7.72 -29.18
C LYS A 82 -20.59 -8.78 -28.74
N LYS A 83 -19.41 -8.39 -28.26
CA LYS A 83 -18.41 -9.34 -27.75
C LYS A 83 -18.83 -10.02 -26.44
N LEU A 84 -19.79 -9.46 -25.71
CA LEU A 84 -20.41 -10.14 -24.56
C LEU A 84 -21.10 -11.47 -24.94
N LEU A 85 -21.50 -11.61 -26.19
CA LEU A 85 -22.11 -12.85 -26.75
C LEU A 85 -21.04 -13.82 -27.28
N GLN A 86 -19.77 -13.45 -27.25
CA GLN A 86 -18.65 -14.29 -27.70
C GLN A 86 -17.94 -14.94 -26.51
N ALA A 87 -17.29 -16.07 -26.74
CA ALA A 87 -16.57 -16.81 -25.70
C ALA A 87 -15.37 -16.04 -25.09
N GLY A 88 -14.74 -15.14 -25.87
CA GLY A 88 -13.49 -14.48 -25.48
C GLY A 88 -13.48 -13.81 -24.10
N PRO A 89 -14.38 -12.84 -23.82
CA PRO A 89 -14.45 -12.21 -22.50
C PRO A 89 -14.67 -13.19 -21.34
N TRP A 90 -15.54 -14.18 -21.56
CA TRP A 90 -15.84 -15.18 -20.53
C TRP A 90 -14.67 -16.13 -20.27
N LEU A 91 -13.98 -16.57 -21.32
CA LEU A 91 -12.72 -17.33 -21.17
C LEU A 91 -11.67 -16.53 -20.41
N SER A 92 -11.57 -15.24 -20.67
CA SER A 92 -10.68 -14.35 -19.91
C SER A 92 -11.04 -14.34 -18.42
N LEU A 93 -12.32 -14.27 -18.06
CA LEU A 93 -12.77 -14.31 -16.67
C LEU A 93 -12.52 -15.69 -16.03
N ILE A 94 -12.79 -16.78 -16.75
CA ILE A 94 -12.51 -18.14 -16.24
C ILE A 94 -11.02 -18.33 -15.94
N VAL A 95 -10.14 -17.92 -16.86
CA VAL A 95 -8.70 -17.98 -16.65
C VAL A 95 -8.28 -17.10 -15.48
N CYS A 96 -8.84 -15.89 -15.37
CA CYS A 96 -8.59 -15.01 -14.23
C CYS A 96 -8.94 -15.67 -12.89
N CYS A 97 -10.11 -16.29 -12.77
CA CYS A 97 -10.54 -17.00 -11.58
C CYS A 97 -9.63 -18.22 -11.28
N ALA A 98 -9.26 -18.98 -12.31
CA ALA A 98 -8.38 -20.13 -12.15
C ALA A 98 -6.99 -19.73 -11.63
N VAL A 99 -6.43 -18.63 -12.16
CA VAL A 99 -5.12 -18.11 -11.72
C VAL A 99 -5.22 -17.46 -10.33
N ALA A 100 -6.35 -16.86 -9.98
CA ALA A 100 -6.60 -16.26 -8.67
C ALA A 100 -6.93 -17.31 -7.58
N TYR A 101 -7.16 -18.57 -7.97
CA TYR A 101 -7.58 -19.65 -7.07
C TYR A 101 -6.68 -19.82 -5.82
N PRO A 102 -5.34 -19.72 -5.88
CA PRO A 102 -4.49 -19.87 -4.68
C PRO A 102 -4.86 -18.90 -3.56
N VAL A 103 -5.21 -17.65 -3.88
CA VAL A 103 -5.64 -16.65 -2.89
C VAL A 103 -6.97 -17.07 -2.26
N TYR A 104 -7.91 -17.54 -3.06
CA TYR A 104 -9.19 -18.04 -2.54
C TYR A 104 -8.99 -19.26 -1.64
N TYR A 105 -8.19 -20.23 -2.10
CA TYR A 105 -7.90 -21.47 -1.38
C TYR A 105 -7.26 -21.18 -0.01
N TRP A 106 -6.24 -20.32 0.02
CA TRP A 106 -5.61 -19.91 1.27
C TRP A 106 -6.61 -19.24 2.23
N ASN A 107 -7.45 -18.33 1.72
CA ASN A 107 -8.48 -17.68 2.54
C ASN A 107 -9.49 -18.69 3.10
N ALA A 108 -9.92 -19.66 2.31
CA ALA A 108 -10.84 -20.70 2.76
C ALA A 108 -10.26 -21.57 3.89
N GLN A 109 -8.94 -21.75 3.92
CA GLN A 109 -8.25 -22.46 5.00
C GLN A 109 -7.97 -21.58 6.25
N ASN A 110 -8.10 -20.26 6.13
CA ASN A 110 -7.80 -19.30 7.20
C ASN A 110 -9.03 -18.40 7.51
N ASP A 111 -10.23 -18.97 7.54
CA ASP A 111 -11.48 -18.30 7.91
C ASP A 111 -11.74 -16.98 7.18
N PHE A 112 -11.30 -16.87 5.93
CA PHE A 112 -11.38 -15.67 5.11
C PHE A 112 -10.81 -14.40 5.76
N VAL A 113 -9.83 -14.55 6.65
CA VAL A 113 -9.27 -13.47 7.47
C VAL A 113 -8.80 -12.28 6.65
N SER A 114 -8.20 -12.49 5.46
CA SER A 114 -7.70 -11.38 4.67
C SER A 114 -8.83 -10.65 3.92
N PHE A 115 -9.91 -11.32 3.53
CA PHE A 115 -11.11 -10.67 3.00
C PHE A 115 -11.87 -9.93 4.09
N ALA A 116 -12.01 -10.51 5.28
CA ALA A 116 -12.58 -9.86 6.46
C ALA A 116 -11.80 -8.60 6.84
N PHE A 117 -10.48 -8.62 6.80
CA PHE A 117 -9.64 -7.43 7.03
C PHE A 117 -9.90 -6.31 6.02
N GLN A 118 -10.10 -6.64 4.73
CA GLN A 118 -10.37 -5.64 3.71
C GLN A 118 -11.80 -5.08 3.76
N SER A 119 -12.77 -5.83 4.27
CA SER A 119 -14.18 -5.43 4.39
C SER A 119 -14.49 -4.84 5.78
N THR A 120 -14.72 -5.69 6.77
CA THR A 120 -15.14 -5.29 8.12
C THR A 120 -14.04 -4.59 8.91
N GLY A 121 -12.79 -5.05 8.82
CA GLY A 121 -11.67 -4.45 9.51
C GLY A 121 -11.42 -2.99 9.09
N ARG A 122 -11.69 -2.67 7.81
CA ARG A 122 -11.61 -1.28 7.33
C ARG A 122 -12.87 -0.48 7.55
N SER A 123 -14.06 -1.11 7.51
CA SER A 123 -15.32 -0.40 7.79
C SER A 123 -15.41 0.06 9.24
N ASN A 124 -14.86 -0.70 10.18
CA ASN A 124 -14.80 -0.30 11.59
C ASN A 124 -13.93 0.94 11.82
N SER A 125 -12.92 1.16 10.98
CA SER A 125 -12.14 2.41 11.01
C SER A 125 -12.87 3.61 10.36
N VAL A 126 -14.04 3.39 9.75
CA VAL A 126 -14.95 4.41 9.17
C VAL A 126 -16.16 4.66 10.06
N SER A 127 -16.14 4.22 11.32
CA SER A 127 -17.26 4.34 12.27
C SER A 127 -17.77 5.78 12.44
N ASP A 128 -16.93 6.78 12.16
CA ASP A 128 -17.28 8.20 12.13
C ASP A 128 -17.27 8.70 10.67
N PHE A 129 -18.38 8.46 9.94
CA PHE A 129 -18.56 8.90 8.56
C PHE A 129 -18.90 10.40 8.49
N SER A 130 -18.03 11.23 9.10
CA SER A 130 -18.16 12.68 9.10
C SER A 130 -17.36 13.31 7.96
N PHE A 131 -17.88 14.38 7.39
CA PHE A 131 -17.21 15.14 6.34
C PHE A 131 -15.99 15.88 6.90
N LYS A 132 -14.79 15.55 6.41
CA LYS A 132 -13.50 16.08 6.86
C LYS A 132 -12.79 16.79 5.70
N PRO A 133 -12.96 18.09 5.49
CA PRO A 133 -12.37 18.84 4.36
C PRO A 133 -10.85 18.70 4.29
N LYS A 134 -10.18 18.53 5.45
CA LYS A 134 -8.73 18.33 5.52
C LYS A 134 -8.27 17.05 4.80
N LEU A 135 -9.07 15.99 4.85
CA LEU A 135 -8.74 14.74 4.14
C LEU A 135 -8.85 14.92 2.64
N LEU A 136 -9.89 15.58 2.15
CA LEU A 136 -10.04 15.92 0.73
C LEU A 136 -8.88 16.81 0.25
N GLY A 137 -8.55 17.87 1.00
CA GLY A 137 -7.42 18.76 0.67
C GLY A 137 -6.10 18.01 0.64
N GLY A 138 -5.85 17.14 1.65
CA GLY A 138 -4.68 16.26 1.71
C GLY A 138 -4.61 15.28 0.54
N PHE A 139 -5.73 14.67 0.16
CA PHE A 139 -5.82 13.80 -1.01
C PHE A 139 -5.45 14.54 -2.29
N ILE A 140 -6.08 15.70 -2.56
CA ILE A 140 -5.80 16.49 -3.77
C ILE A 140 -4.33 16.93 -3.80
N ALA A 141 -3.80 17.46 -2.71
CA ALA A 141 -2.41 17.90 -2.62
C ALA A 141 -1.43 16.73 -2.88
N THR A 142 -1.69 15.57 -2.28
CA THR A 142 -0.87 14.37 -2.47
C THR A 142 -0.91 13.89 -3.92
N GLN A 143 -2.09 13.81 -4.55
CA GLN A 143 -2.18 13.39 -5.95
C GLN A 143 -1.51 14.41 -6.89
N MET A 144 -1.64 15.71 -6.62
CA MET A 144 -0.94 16.75 -7.38
C MET A 144 0.59 16.62 -7.22
N ALA A 145 1.08 16.28 -6.05
CA ALA A 145 2.51 16.06 -5.83
C ALA A 145 3.02 14.82 -6.59
N LEU A 146 2.27 13.71 -6.57
CA LEU A 146 2.67 12.44 -7.17
C LEU A 146 2.72 12.47 -8.71
N VAL A 147 1.68 13.03 -9.34
CA VAL A 147 1.55 13.03 -10.81
C VAL A 147 1.82 14.40 -11.45
N PHE A 148 2.23 15.37 -10.66
CA PHE A 148 2.40 16.78 -10.94
C PHE A 148 1.10 17.56 -11.20
N PRO A 149 1.04 18.86 -10.78
CA PRO A 149 -0.17 19.65 -10.83
C PRO A 149 -0.78 19.77 -12.22
N ALA A 150 0.03 20.02 -13.25
CA ALA A 150 -0.47 20.17 -14.62
C ALA A 150 -1.08 18.88 -15.16
N ALA A 151 -0.49 17.71 -14.85
CA ALA A 151 -1.00 16.42 -15.24
C ALA A 151 -2.30 16.10 -14.50
N PHE A 152 -2.33 16.28 -13.17
CA PHE A 152 -3.52 16.07 -12.35
C PHE A 152 -4.70 16.94 -12.80
N LEU A 153 -4.50 18.25 -12.95
CA LEU A 153 -5.54 19.17 -13.39
C LEU A 153 -6.05 18.82 -14.81
N THR A 154 -5.15 18.41 -15.71
CA THR A 154 -5.57 17.98 -17.05
C THR A 154 -6.45 16.73 -16.96
N LEU A 155 -6.11 15.74 -16.11
CA LEU A 155 -6.95 14.57 -15.89
C LEU A 155 -8.32 14.94 -15.33
N VAL A 156 -8.37 15.81 -14.33
CA VAL A 156 -9.65 16.29 -13.75
C VAL A 156 -10.50 17.00 -14.81
N ILE A 157 -9.90 17.87 -15.63
CA ILE A 157 -10.61 18.56 -16.72
C ILE A 157 -11.13 17.57 -17.77
N LEU A 158 -10.35 16.55 -18.11
CA LEU A 158 -10.78 15.49 -19.03
C LEU A 158 -11.95 14.69 -18.45
N CYS A 159 -11.88 14.31 -17.18
CA CYS A 159 -12.98 13.64 -16.48
C CYS A 159 -14.27 14.49 -16.56
N TYR A 160 -14.17 15.76 -16.18
CA TYR A 160 -15.31 16.68 -16.24
C TYR A 160 -15.90 16.80 -17.66
N LYS A 161 -15.05 17.01 -18.68
CA LYS A 161 -15.49 17.12 -20.07
C LYS A 161 -16.20 15.87 -20.58
N TYR A 162 -15.65 14.67 -20.28
CA TYR A 162 -16.24 13.42 -20.73
C TYR A 162 -17.54 13.11 -19.99
N ILE A 163 -17.57 13.28 -18.67
CA ILE A 163 -18.80 13.09 -17.88
C ILE A 163 -19.88 14.05 -18.36
N LYS A 164 -19.56 15.35 -18.49
CA LYS A 164 -20.50 16.35 -19.01
C LYS A 164 -21.04 15.97 -20.39
N ARG A 165 -20.17 15.51 -21.30
CA ARG A 165 -20.58 15.07 -22.64
C ARG A 165 -21.52 13.87 -22.60
N ILE A 166 -21.23 12.89 -21.76
CA ILE A 166 -22.06 11.69 -21.59
C ILE A 166 -23.42 12.08 -20.99
N VAL A 167 -23.43 12.84 -19.92
CA VAL A 167 -24.67 13.19 -19.20
C VAL A 167 -25.56 14.15 -19.98
N ILE A 168 -24.97 15.20 -20.59
CA ILE A 168 -25.78 16.23 -21.26
C ILE A 168 -26.11 15.87 -22.71
N SER A 169 -25.14 15.31 -23.44
CA SER A 169 -25.28 15.08 -24.89
C SER A 169 -25.54 13.63 -25.24
N TRP A 170 -25.52 12.70 -24.27
CA TRP A 170 -25.65 11.26 -24.49
C TRP A 170 -24.67 10.72 -25.55
N LYS A 171 -23.54 11.45 -25.77
CA LYS A 171 -22.51 11.08 -26.75
C LYS A 171 -21.31 10.45 -26.06
N LEU A 172 -21.11 9.17 -26.31
CA LEU A 172 -19.93 8.46 -25.83
C LEU A 172 -18.67 8.93 -26.56
N PRO A 173 -17.51 8.89 -25.90
CA PRO A 173 -16.21 9.08 -26.56
C PRO A 173 -15.90 7.94 -27.53
N SER A 174 -14.81 8.04 -28.29
CA SER A 174 -14.33 6.92 -29.10
C SER A 174 -14.07 5.68 -28.23
N ASP A 175 -14.20 4.49 -28.81
CA ASP A 175 -14.02 3.23 -28.09
C ASP A 175 -12.68 3.14 -27.35
N LYS A 176 -11.58 3.64 -27.95
CA LYS A 176 -10.27 3.65 -27.27
C LYS A 176 -10.24 4.57 -26.05
N THR A 177 -10.89 5.73 -26.15
CA THR A 177 -11.02 6.65 -25.01
C THR A 177 -11.95 6.08 -23.94
N LEU A 178 -13.05 5.46 -24.37
CA LEU A 178 -14.00 4.79 -23.46
C LEU A 178 -13.33 3.61 -22.74
N PHE A 179 -12.52 2.81 -23.46
CA PHE A 179 -11.74 1.73 -22.88
C PHE A 179 -10.80 2.24 -21.77
N LEU A 180 -9.95 3.22 -22.08
CA LEU A 180 -9.05 3.78 -21.06
C LEU A 180 -9.82 4.43 -19.92
N GLY A 181 -10.95 5.08 -20.21
CA GLY A 181 -11.85 5.67 -19.21
C GLY A 181 -12.46 4.63 -18.27
N ALA A 182 -12.82 3.47 -18.76
CA ALA A 182 -13.42 2.40 -17.97
C ALA A 182 -12.45 1.81 -16.91
N PHE A 183 -11.15 1.89 -17.16
CA PHE A 183 -10.10 1.48 -16.20
C PHE A 183 -9.54 2.63 -15.37
N PHE A 184 -9.84 3.88 -15.70
CA PHE A 184 -9.40 5.06 -14.97
C PHE A 184 -10.48 5.63 -14.05
N LEU A 185 -11.65 5.96 -14.63
CA LEU A 185 -12.67 6.75 -13.97
C LEU A 185 -13.25 6.10 -12.70
N PRO A 186 -13.62 4.81 -12.69
CA PRO A 186 -14.23 4.22 -11.50
C PRO A 186 -13.33 4.32 -10.27
N THR A 187 -12.06 4.00 -10.43
CA THR A 187 -11.08 4.07 -9.34
C THR A 187 -10.81 5.51 -8.93
N PHE A 188 -10.55 6.39 -9.90
CA PHE A 188 -10.23 7.80 -9.64
C PHE A 188 -11.39 8.53 -8.96
N LEU A 189 -12.59 8.42 -9.51
CA LEU A 189 -13.78 9.07 -8.95
C LEU A 189 -14.21 8.42 -7.63
N GLY A 190 -14.14 7.10 -7.51
CA GLY A 190 -14.47 6.38 -6.29
C GLY A 190 -13.63 6.88 -5.11
N PHE A 191 -12.31 6.97 -5.27
CA PHE A 191 -11.45 7.48 -4.20
C PHE A 191 -11.56 8.99 -4.01
N LEU A 192 -11.81 9.78 -5.06
CA LEU A 192 -12.08 11.21 -4.93
C LEU A 192 -13.34 11.46 -4.08
N LEU A 193 -14.42 10.73 -4.34
CA LEU A 193 -15.68 10.83 -3.59
C LEU A 193 -15.55 10.30 -2.15
N LEU A 194 -14.73 9.30 -1.93
CA LEU A 194 -14.48 8.73 -0.60
C LEU A 194 -13.51 9.61 0.23
N SER A 195 -12.63 10.36 -0.42
CA SER A 195 -11.55 11.10 0.25
C SER A 195 -11.99 12.12 1.31
N PRO A 196 -13.19 12.75 1.27
CA PRO A 196 -13.64 13.62 2.36
C PRO A 196 -13.99 12.88 3.66
N PHE A 197 -14.22 11.58 3.59
CA PHE A 197 -14.71 10.74 4.69
C PHE A 197 -13.65 9.79 5.23
N TYR A 198 -12.70 9.40 4.36
CA TYR A 198 -11.70 8.39 4.68
C TYR A 198 -10.31 8.80 4.17
N TRP A 199 -9.27 8.46 4.95
CA TRP A 199 -7.90 8.70 4.54
C TRP A 199 -7.47 7.72 3.45
N ILE A 200 -7.31 8.23 2.23
CA ILE A 200 -6.89 7.45 1.06
C ILE A 200 -5.37 7.33 1.05
N LYS A 201 -4.87 6.11 1.09
CA LYS A 201 -3.42 5.88 0.98
C LYS A 201 -2.91 6.25 -0.42
N ILE A 202 -1.67 6.74 -0.45
CA ILE A 202 -0.99 7.26 -1.64
C ILE A 202 -1.05 6.28 -2.82
N ASN A 203 -0.86 4.99 -2.56
CA ASN A 203 -0.73 3.94 -3.57
C ASN A 203 -2.07 3.38 -4.10
N TRP A 204 -3.21 3.80 -3.57
CA TRP A 204 -4.50 3.20 -3.98
C TRP A 204 -4.94 3.57 -5.38
N LEU A 205 -4.54 4.76 -5.88
CA LEU A 205 -4.87 5.20 -7.23
C LEU A 205 -3.88 4.73 -8.31
N VAL A 206 -2.76 4.13 -7.91
CA VAL A 206 -1.68 3.73 -8.82
C VAL A 206 -2.17 2.99 -10.07
N PRO A 207 -3.02 1.95 -9.95
CA PRO A 207 -3.47 1.21 -11.14
C PRO A 207 -4.27 2.07 -12.12
N SER A 208 -5.06 3.02 -11.63
CA SER A 208 -5.85 3.90 -12.49
C SER A 208 -4.98 4.84 -13.31
N TYR A 209 -3.85 5.28 -12.75
CA TYR A 209 -2.94 6.18 -13.45
C TYR A 209 -2.26 5.54 -14.67
N ILE A 210 -2.20 4.21 -14.80
CA ILE A 210 -1.71 3.55 -16.01
C ILE A 210 -2.57 4.00 -17.22
N SER A 211 -3.88 3.84 -17.12
CA SER A 211 -4.82 4.31 -18.15
C SER A 211 -4.89 5.84 -18.20
N GLY A 212 -4.81 6.50 -17.05
CA GLY A 212 -4.81 7.96 -16.94
C GLY A 212 -3.65 8.61 -17.69
N PHE A 213 -2.42 8.11 -17.57
CA PHE A 213 -1.26 8.63 -18.31
C PHE A 213 -1.35 8.37 -19.81
N ILE A 214 -1.94 7.25 -20.23
CA ILE A 214 -2.16 7.00 -21.67
C ILE A 214 -3.18 8.01 -22.21
N LEU A 215 -4.30 8.26 -21.49
CA LEU A 215 -5.26 9.32 -21.84
C LEU A 215 -4.60 10.70 -21.87
N LEU A 216 -3.81 11.00 -20.85
CA LEU A 216 -3.11 12.28 -20.75
C LEU A 216 -2.18 12.54 -21.94
N ALA A 217 -1.49 11.50 -22.43
CA ALA A 217 -0.56 11.62 -23.56
C ALA A 217 -1.22 12.14 -24.86
N TYR A 218 -2.53 11.94 -25.04
CA TYR A 218 -3.27 12.46 -26.19
C TYR A 218 -3.61 13.95 -26.08
N PHE A 219 -3.67 14.51 -24.87
CA PHE A 219 -4.18 15.86 -24.60
C PHE A 219 -3.14 16.80 -24.02
N PHE A 220 -2.03 16.26 -23.54
CA PHE A 220 -1.03 17.02 -22.79
C PHE A 220 -0.09 17.76 -23.75
N LYS A 221 -0.02 19.09 -23.62
CA LYS A 221 0.79 19.93 -24.51
C LYS A 221 2.28 19.70 -24.29
N ARG A 222 3.08 19.70 -25.37
CA ARG A 222 4.53 19.48 -25.34
C ARG A 222 5.29 20.38 -24.37
N LYS A 223 4.86 21.64 -24.22
CA LYS A 223 5.45 22.58 -23.25
C LYS A 223 5.32 22.10 -21.81
N TRP A 224 4.18 21.49 -21.45
CA TRP A 224 3.95 20.95 -20.11
C TRP A 224 4.78 19.68 -19.84
N ILE A 225 4.99 18.85 -20.85
CA ILE A 225 5.88 17.68 -20.76
C ILE A 225 7.30 18.12 -20.41
N ARG A 226 7.81 19.15 -21.11
CA ARG A 226 9.16 19.68 -20.84
C ARG A 226 9.28 20.22 -19.42
N SER A 227 8.32 21.03 -18.99
CA SER A 227 8.31 21.56 -17.61
C SER A 227 8.23 20.46 -16.57
N GLN A 228 7.41 19.45 -16.80
CA GLN A 228 7.28 18.29 -15.90
C GLN A 228 8.58 17.53 -15.79
N ILE A 229 9.30 17.28 -16.90
CA ILE A 229 10.59 16.58 -16.89
C ILE A 229 11.63 17.37 -16.09
N ILE A 230 11.72 18.69 -16.29
CA ILE A 230 12.67 19.55 -15.54
C ILE A 230 12.37 19.49 -14.03
N ILE A 231 11.12 19.71 -13.65
CA ILE A 231 10.71 19.63 -12.25
C ILE A 231 10.97 18.24 -11.66
N SER A 232 10.68 17.21 -12.44
CA SER A 232 10.93 15.81 -12.06
C SER A 232 12.41 15.58 -11.74
N ILE A 233 13.32 16.00 -12.59
CA ILE A 233 14.77 15.85 -12.38
C ILE A 233 15.17 16.52 -11.05
N VAL A 234 14.72 17.76 -10.82
CA VAL A 234 15.03 18.48 -9.56
C VAL A 234 14.51 17.72 -8.35
N ILE A 235 13.26 17.27 -8.37
CA ILE A 235 12.67 16.54 -7.24
C ILE A 235 13.37 15.20 -7.02
N HIS A 236 13.71 14.46 -8.07
CA HIS A 236 14.43 13.19 -7.92
C HIS A 236 15.85 13.38 -7.36
N LEU A 237 16.53 14.45 -7.73
CA LEU A 237 17.82 14.81 -7.13
C LEU A 237 17.67 15.15 -5.64
N LEU A 238 16.61 15.90 -5.26
CA LEU A 238 16.33 16.19 -3.84
C LEU A 238 16.00 14.91 -3.07
N ILE A 239 15.19 14.00 -3.64
CA ILE A 239 14.90 12.71 -3.03
C ILE A 239 16.18 11.88 -2.89
N LEU A 240 17.05 11.86 -3.89
CA LEU A 240 18.34 11.13 -3.82
C LEU A 240 19.22 11.67 -2.69
N VAL A 241 19.31 13.00 -2.56
CA VAL A 241 20.04 13.63 -1.45
C VAL A 241 19.41 13.22 -0.11
N GLU A 242 18.10 13.29 0.02
CA GLU A 242 17.39 12.91 1.24
C GLU A 242 17.58 11.43 1.59
N LEU A 243 17.51 10.52 0.63
CA LEU A 243 17.74 9.08 0.83
C LEU A 243 19.15 8.77 1.34
N THR A 244 20.14 9.55 0.91
CA THR A 244 21.55 9.32 1.29
C THR A 244 21.98 10.06 2.55
N THR A 245 21.38 11.21 2.85
CA THR A 245 21.83 12.10 3.94
C THR A 245 20.85 12.17 5.11
N TYR A 246 19.57 11.83 4.89
CA TYR A 246 18.50 11.92 5.88
C TYR A 246 18.46 13.29 6.61
N ILE A 247 18.46 14.38 5.81
CA ILE A 247 18.48 15.76 6.34
C ILE A 247 17.17 16.09 7.07
N VAL A 248 16.03 15.59 6.55
CA VAL A 248 14.70 15.82 7.11
C VAL A 248 14.23 14.56 7.84
N PRO A 249 14.44 14.43 9.16
CA PRO A 249 14.05 13.24 9.91
C PRO A 249 12.55 13.00 9.88
N ILE A 250 12.13 11.82 9.43
CA ILE A 250 10.74 11.40 9.42
C ILE A 250 10.38 10.87 10.81
N ARG A 251 9.49 11.55 11.52
CA ARG A 251 8.97 11.12 12.84
C ARG A 251 7.85 10.09 12.67
N SER A 252 8.20 8.98 12.05
CA SER A 252 7.29 7.86 11.80
C SER A 252 8.10 6.59 11.61
N ASP A 253 7.49 5.44 11.87
CA ASP A 253 8.08 4.13 11.54
C ASP A 253 7.96 3.77 10.05
N ASP A 254 7.36 4.64 9.26
CA ASP A 254 7.38 4.58 7.78
C ASP A 254 8.66 5.19 7.19
N THR A 255 9.81 5.02 7.86
CA THR A 255 11.13 5.48 7.42
C THR A 255 12.00 4.29 7.02
N TRP A 256 12.98 4.53 6.15
CA TRP A 256 14.03 3.56 5.80
C TRP A 256 15.25 3.63 6.74
N TRP A 257 15.35 4.70 7.53
CA TRP A 257 16.56 5.01 8.30
C TRP A 257 16.57 4.36 9.67
N GLY A 258 17.76 3.86 10.08
CA GLY A 258 18.06 3.44 11.44
C GLY A 258 17.59 2.05 11.83
N TRP A 259 17.01 1.25 10.91
CA TRP A 259 16.53 -0.09 11.25
C TRP A 259 17.67 -1.11 11.43
N GLU A 260 18.74 -1.00 10.63
CA GLU A 260 19.95 -1.82 10.78
C GLU A 260 20.64 -1.50 12.10
N ALA A 261 20.85 -0.21 12.41
CA ALA A 261 21.43 0.22 13.69
C ALA A 261 20.59 -0.22 14.91
N LEU A 262 19.24 -0.21 14.79
CA LEU A 262 18.39 -0.79 15.83
C LEU A 262 18.67 -2.28 16.01
N SER A 263 18.83 -3.02 14.91
CA SER A 263 19.10 -4.45 14.98
C SER A 263 20.44 -4.76 15.65
N GLU A 264 21.47 -3.96 15.43
CA GLU A 264 22.76 -4.09 16.10
C GLU A 264 22.63 -3.90 17.62
N GLU A 265 21.97 -2.82 18.07
CA GLU A 265 21.70 -2.57 19.50
C GLU A 265 20.87 -3.70 20.14
N VAL A 266 19.87 -4.22 19.41
CA VAL A 266 19.05 -5.34 19.90
C VAL A 266 19.83 -6.65 19.93
N SER A 267 20.81 -6.86 19.07
CA SER A 267 21.72 -8.02 19.13
C SER A 267 22.57 -8.02 20.40
N GLU A 268 23.01 -6.84 20.84
CA GLU A 268 23.70 -6.68 22.11
C GLU A 268 22.76 -6.98 23.31
N LEU A 269 21.53 -6.48 23.26
CA LEU A 269 20.52 -6.81 24.26
C LEU A 269 20.25 -8.31 24.33
N ARG A 270 20.19 -9.02 23.19
CA ARG A 270 20.00 -10.48 23.19
C ARG A 270 21.16 -11.21 23.86
N THR A 271 22.37 -10.70 23.71
CA THR A 271 23.56 -11.26 24.40
C THR A 271 23.47 -11.07 25.92
N ASN A 272 22.92 -9.92 26.36
CA ASN A 272 22.76 -9.61 27.79
C ASN A 272 21.55 -10.32 28.42
N TYR A 273 20.55 -10.69 27.60
CA TYR A 273 19.30 -11.34 28.03
C TYR A 273 19.03 -12.62 27.21
N PRO A 274 19.89 -13.66 27.30
CA PRO A 274 19.85 -14.84 26.43
C PRO A 274 18.58 -15.68 26.61
N ASP A 275 17.99 -15.70 27.83
CA ASP A 275 16.81 -16.49 28.18
C ASP A 275 15.49 -15.70 28.03
N HIS A 276 15.53 -14.53 27.35
CA HIS A 276 14.35 -13.70 27.15
C HIS A 276 13.87 -13.78 25.71
N PHE A 277 12.56 -13.92 25.51
CA PHE A 277 12.01 -13.69 24.19
C PHE A 277 11.81 -12.20 23.93
N PHE A 278 11.79 -11.79 22.66
CA PHE A 278 11.70 -10.38 22.26
C PHE A 278 10.37 -10.12 21.57
N PHE A 279 9.74 -8.99 21.90
CA PHE A 279 8.48 -8.59 21.28
C PHE A 279 8.32 -7.07 21.21
N SER A 280 7.35 -6.63 20.41
CA SER A 280 6.98 -5.21 20.25
C SER A 280 5.47 -5.07 20.27
N THR A 281 4.98 -3.96 20.81
CA THR A 281 3.55 -3.63 20.82
C THR A 281 3.19 -2.36 20.04
N ASP A 282 4.14 -1.82 19.27
CA ASP A 282 3.97 -0.66 18.37
C ASP A 282 3.39 -1.04 17.00
N ASN A 283 2.40 -1.89 16.94
CA ASN A 283 1.90 -2.62 15.80
C ASN A 283 2.84 -3.80 15.41
N TYR A 284 3.18 -3.92 14.10
CA TYR A 284 3.98 -5.03 13.59
C TYR A 284 5.38 -4.60 13.09
N LYS A 285 5.66 -3.29 13.02
CA LYS A 285 6.83 -2.79 12.26
C LYS A 285 8.14 -3.12 12.93
N THR A 286 8.32 -2.76 14.19
CA THR A 286 9.54 -3.06 14.93
C THR A 286 9.79 -4.56 14.98
N ALA A 287 8.77 -5.36 15.31
CA ALA A 287 8.90 -6.82 15.32
C ALA A 287 9.28 -7.40 13.94
N ALA A 288 8.64 -6.92 12.87
CA ALA A 288 8.92 -7.39 11.52
C ALA A 288 10.33 -7.05 11.04
N VAL A 289 10.81 -5.85 11.37
CA VAL A 289 12.17 -5.42 11.01
C VAL A 289 13.21 -6.19 11.80
N LEU A 290 13.03 -6.36 13.10
CA LEU A 290 13.95 -7.17 13.92
C LEU A 290 13.99 -8.62 13.43
N ARG A 291 12.84 -9.21 13.07
CA ARG A 291 12.76 -10.56 12.50
C ARG A 291 13.44 -10.68 11.13
N PHE A 292 13.52 -9.59 10.36
CA PHE A 292 14.20 -9.54 9.07
C PHE A 292 15.73 -9.46 9.23
N TYR A 293 16.22 -8.62 10.14
CA TYR A 293 17.66 -8.40 10.33
C TYR A 293 18.34 -9.43 11.25
N GLN A 294 17.55 -10.10 12.10
CA GLN A 294 18.07 -11.05 13.09
C GLN A 294 17.59 -12.47 12.79
N ASP A 295 18.46 -13.45 12.90
CA ASP A 295 18.11 -14.87 12.80
C ASP A 295 17.52 -15.41 14.12
N ALA A 296 16.56 -14.67 14.66
CA ALA A 296 15.90 -15.00 15.92
C ALA A 296 14.43 -14.51 15.92
N PRO A 297 13.51 -15.29 16.50
CA PRO A 297 12.12 -14.89 16.56
C PRO A 297 11.94 -13.61 17.36
N THR A 298 11.12 -12.70 16.82
CA THR A 298 10.61 -11.52 17.52
C THR A 298 9.10 -11.51 17.32
N TYR A 299 8.33 -11.38 18.39
CA TYR A 299 6.88 -11.44 18.39
C TYR A 299 6.27 -10.05 18.35
N SER A 300 4.97 -9.98 18.09
CA SER A 300 4.23 -8.72 18.00
C SER A 300 3.13 -8.66 19.07
N THR A 301 2.09 -7.86 18.83
CA THR A 301 0.96 -7.64 19.73
C THR A 301 0.16 -8.92 20.04
N ASN A 302 0.36 -10.02 19.31
CA ASN A 302 -0.21 -11.32 19.65
C ASN A 302 0.27 -11.85 21.01
N VAL A 303 1.41 -11.40 21.54
CA VAL A 303 1.87 -11.69 22.92
C VAL A 303 0.88 -11.17 23.97
N ILE A 304 0.23 -10.04 23.71
CA ILE A 304 -0.74 -9.42 24.62
C ILE A 304 -2.20 -9.65 24.17
N GLY A 305 -2.47 -10.72 23.42
CA GLY A 305 -3.82 -11.07 22.97
C GLY A 305 -4.45 -10.13 21.95
N GLU A 306 -3.71 -9.16 21.43
CA GLU A 306 -4.17 -8.30 20.34
C GLU A 306 -3.95 -8.95 18.99
N ASN A 307 -4.70 -8.49 17.97
CA ASN A 307 -4.50 -8.98 16.60
C ASN A 307 -3.13 -8.55 16.07
N GLY A 308 -2.18 -9.47 16.06
CA GLY A 308 -0.83 -9.28 15.55
C GLY A 308 -0.73 -9.32 14.02
N LEU A 309 -1.84 -9.21 13.28
CA LEU A 309 -1.89 -9.36 11.82
C LEU A 309 -1.23 -10.70 11.39
N GLN A 310 -0.19 -10.62 10.54
CA GLN A 310 0.53 -11.80 10.09
C GLN A 310 1.18 -12.60 11.24
N PHE A 311 1.58 -11.95 12.34
CA PHE A 311 2.14 -12.62 13.51
C PHE A 311 1.14 -13.55 14.19
N GLY A 312 -0.14 -13.17 14.28
CA GLY A 312 -1.19 -14.04 14.81
C GLY A 312 -1.48 -15.27 13.94
N ILE A 313 -1.13 -15.23 12.65
CA ILE A 313 -1.28 -16.36 11.73
C ILE A 313 -0.04 -17.25 11.74
N LEU A 314 1.16 -16.66 11.78
CA LEU A 314 2.43 -17.39 11.78
C LEU A 314 2.70 -18.07 13.13
N ASP A 315 2.37 -17.39 14.21
CA ASP A 315 2.62 -17.82 15.58
C ASP A 315 1.26 -17.83 16.35
N PRO A 316 0.33 -18.74 16.00
CA PRO A 316 -1.03 -18.75 16.56
C PRO A 316 -1.09 -19.23 18.02
N ASP A 317 -0.13 -20.05 18.43
CA ASP A 317 -0.01 -20.52 19.81
C ASP A 317 1.34 -20.09 20.40
N LEU A 318 1.27 -19.26 21.43
CA LEU A 318 2.41 -18.77 22.20
C LEU A 318 2.48 -19.39 23.61
N SER A 319 1.79 -20.53 23.84
CA SER A 319 1.77 -21.20 25.15
C SER A 319 3.14 -21.63 25.64
N PHE A 320 4.06 -21.95 24.71
CA PHE A 320 5.43 -22.31 25.02
C PHE A 320 6.28 -21.16 25.61
N LEU A 321 5.79 -19.91 25.53
CA LEU A 321 6.42 -18.75 26.16
C LEU A 321 5.97 -18.54 27.61
N GLU A 322 4.94 -19.25 28.08
CA GLU A 322 4.40 -19.07 29.42
C GLU A 322 5.46 -19.31 30.50
N GLY A 323 5.54 -18.40 31.46
CA GLY A 323 6.56 -18.39 32.51
C GLY A 323 7.92 -17.84 32.11
N GLN A 324 8.17 -17.64 30.80
CA GLN A 324 9.44 -17.03 30.34
C GLN A 324 9.49 -15.53 30.59
N ASN A 325 10.69 -15.01 30.58
CA ASN A 325 10.94 -13.55 30.62
C ASN A 325 11.01 -13.00 29.19
N ALA A 326 10.78 -11.70 29.06
CA ALA A 326 10.76 -11.03 27.75
C ALA A 326 11.45 -9.66 27.78
N ILE A 327 11.88 -9.22 26.61
CA ILE A 327 12.26 -7.84 26.33
C ILE A 327 11.22 -7.22 25.39
N LEU A 328 10.55 -6.19 25.86
CA LEU A 328 9.68 -5.35 25.04
C LEU A 328 10.48 -4.19 24.44
N ILE A 329 10.33 -3.96 23.14
CA ILE A 329 10.95 -2.85 22.41
C ILE A 329 9.89 -2.15 21.60
N ASP A 330 9.53 -0.93 21.99
CA ASP A 330 8.51 -0.14 21.32
C ASP A 330 9.07 1.19 20.80
N SER A 331 8.77 1.51 19.55
CA SER A 331 9.16 2.78 18.94
C SER A 331 8.41 3.97 19.56
N ASP A 332 9.17 5.01 19.93
CA ASP A 332 8.63 6.29 20.37
C ASP A 332 8.84 7.35 19.29
N THR A 333 7.92 7.44 18.35
CA THR A 333 8.00 8.39 17.22
C THR A 333 7.80 9.85 17.62
N ARG A 334 7.39 10.12 18.86
CA ARG A 334 7.09 11.47 19.37
C ARG A 334 7.94 11.87 20.56
N PHE A 335 9.04 11.19 20.79
CA PHE A 335 9.92 11.49 21.92
C PHE A 335 10.32 12.97 21.98
N LYS A 336 10.36 13.52 23.16
CA LYS A 336 10.76 14.91 23.44
C LYS A 336 12.14 14.98 24.07
N ASN A 337 12.55 13.93 24.76
CA ASN A 337 13.84 13.78 25.42
C ASN A 337 14.37 12.34 25.26
N GLU A 338 15.57 12.12 25.63
CA GLU A 338 16.28 10.84 25.54
C GLU A 338 16.16 9.98 26.81
N ALA A 339 15.51 10.50 27.86
CA ALA A 339 15.34 9.78 29.13
C ALA A 339 14.45 8.53 28.93
N ALA A 340 14.62 7.55 29.81
CA ALA A 340 13.72 6.41 29.87
C ALA A 340 12.26 6.86 30.08
N PRO A 341 11.26 6.06 29.62
CA PRO A 341 9.88 6.41 29.83
C PRO A 341 9.54 6.41 31.33
N GLU A 342 8.67 7.32 31.76
CA GLU A 342 8.25 7.42 33.17
C GLU A 342 7.23 6.35 33.55
N THR A 343 6.55 5.75 32.57
CA THR A 343 5.46 4.82 32.79
C THR A 343 5.58 3.57 31.90
N ILE A 344 5.14 2.46 32.43
CA ILE A 344 5.02 1.20 31.72
C ILE A 344 3.73 1.25 30.87
N PRO A 345 3.74 0.73 29.61
CA PRO A 345 2.52 0.65 28.81
C PRO A 345 1.43 -0.18 29.50
N ALA A 346 0.31 0.46 29.82
CA ALA A 346 -0.78 -0.16 30.61
C ALA A 346 -1.30 -1.47 29.98
N LYS A 347 -1.27 -1.57 28.65
CA LYS A 347 -1.71 -2.77 27.91
C LYS A 347 -0.80 -4.00 28.11
N VAL A 348 0.42 -3.83 28.60
CA VAL A 348 1.38 -4.92 28.80
C VAL A 348 1.33 -5.46 30.24
N ILE A 349 0.97 -4.61 31.21
CA ILE A 349 0.97 -4.93 32.65
C ILE A 349 0.23 -6.23 32.98
N PRO A 350 -0.96 -6.55 32.41
CA PRO A 350 -1.71 -7.75 32.78
C PRO A 350 -0.99 -9.07 32.43
N TYR A 351 -0.06 -9.03 31.49
CA TYR A 351 0.56 -10.23 30.92
C TYR A 351 1.92 -10.59 31.51
N PHE A 352 2.42 -9.82 32.47
CA PHE A 352 3.69 -10.09 33.16
C PHE A 352 3.56 -9.88 34.64
N LYS A 353 4.37 -10.63 35.42
CA LYS A 353 4.36 -10.54 36.89
C LYS A 353 5.01 -9.25 37.36
N ASP A 354 6.10 -8.84 36.71
CA ASP A 354 6.85 -7.63 36.99
C ASP A 354 7.41 -7.06 35.68
N ILE A 355 7.57 -5.73 35.62
CA ILE A 355 8.11 -5.04 34.46
C ILE A 355 9.06 -3.95 34.94
N GLN A 356 10.31 -4.00 34.46
CA GLN A 356 11.35 -3.03 34.76
C GLN A 356 11.63 -2.17 33.54
N ILE A 357 11.76 -0.87 33.75
CA ILE A 357 12.14 0.08 32.70
C ILE A 357 13.66 0.00 32.50
N LEU A 358 14.10 -0.25 31.28
CA LEU A 358 15.50 -0.25 30.91
C LEU A 358 15.89 1.07 30.21
N ALA A 359 17.19 1.28 30.00
CA ALA A 359 17.69 2.39 29.18
C ALA A 359 17.12 2.28 27.76
N PRO A 360 16.58 3.37 27.20
CA PRO A 360 16.06 3.35 25.83
C PRO A 360 17.19 3.27 24.82
N ILE A 361 16.93 2.68 23.67
CA ILE A 361 17.82 2.73 22.51
C ILE A 361 17.61 4.06 21.80
N ILE A 362 18.69 4.82 21.62
CA ILE A 362 18.68 6.14 20.96
C ILE A 362 19.55 6.08 19.71
N LEU A 363 18.90 6.15 18.55
CA LEU A 363 19.62 6.20 17.28
C LEU A 363 19.95 7.65 16.92
N ARG A 364 21.22 7.91 16.62
CA ARG A 364 21.75 9.25 16.37
C ARG A 364 22.25 9.38 14.94
N ASN A 365 22.06 10.55 14.34
CA ASN A 365 22.69 10.87 13.06
C ASN A 365 24.19 11.13 13.20
N LYS A 366 24.87 11.37 12.08
CA LYS A 366 26.31 11.66 12.03
C LYS A 366 26.74 12.90 12.84
N GLN A 367 25.78 13.80 13.13
CA GLN A 367 26.03 15.00 13.97
C GLN A 367 25.74 14.75 15.48
N GLY A 368 25.49 13.51 15.89
CA GLY A 368 25.19 13.16 17.28
C GLY A 368 23.76 13.48 17.74
N LYS A 369 22.89 14.01 16.86
CA LYS A 369 21.52 14.34 17.21
C LYS A 369 20.66 13.08 17.25
N ALA A 370 19.87 12.90 18.32
CA ALA A 370 18.89 11.84 18.43
C ALA A 370 17.80 11.97 17.35
N ILE A 371 17.62 10.93 16.56
CA ILE A 371 16.66 10.87 15.46
C ILE A 371 15.53 9.91 15.75
N ARG A 372 15.82 8.74 16.37
CA ARG A 372 14.82 7.75 16.77
C ARG A 372 15.07 7.30 18.19
N LYS A 373 14.00 6.94 18.87
CA LYS A 373 14.02 6.38 20.21
C LYS A 373 13.16 5.14 20.27
N PHE A 374 13.65 4.12 20.93
CA PHE A 374 12.90 2.91 21.26
C PHE A 374 12.94 2.71 22.77
N ASN A 375 11.76 2.62 23.37
CA ASN A 375 11.63 2.33 24.78
C ASN A 375 11.81 0.83 25.00
N VAL A 376 12.58 0.47 26.03
CA VAL A 376 12.94 -0.91 26.33
C VAL A 376 12.49 -1.27 27.74
N PHE A 377 11.88 -2.46 27.89
CA PHE A 377 11.41 -2.96 29.17
C PHE A 377 11.78 -4.43 29.34
N ALA A 378 12.26 -4.80 30.51
CA ALA A 378 12.42 -6.19 30.92
C ALA A 378 11.13 -6.65 31.59
N CYS A 379 10.48 -7.64 31.04
CA CYS A 379 9.19 -8.16 31.46
C CYS A 379 9.36 -9.57 32.02
N MET A 380 8.97 -9.83 33.26
CA MET A 380 9.22 -11.06 33.98
C MET A 380 7.99 -11.95 34.08
N ASN A 381 8.19 -13.24 33.82
CA ASN A 381 7.20 -14.29 34.02
C ASN A 381 5.90 -14.04 33.22
N TYR A 382 5.98 -14.29 31.94
CA TYR A 382 4.87 -14.11 30.99
C TYR A 382 3.66 -14.96 31.36
N LYS A 383 2.48 -14.39 31.29
CA LYS A 383 1.18 -15.04 31.47
C LYS A 383 0.43 -14.94 30.15
N LYS A 384 0.10 -16.10 29.58
CA LYS A 384 -0.70 -16.14 28.34
C LYS A 384 -2.05 -15.41 28.53
N PRO A 385 -2.51 -14.64 27.51
CA PRO A 385 -3.83 -14.00 27.51
C PRO A 385 -5.00 -14.98 27.62
#